data_b5239cf8c1e22c835fa18237deeaa6d1
#
_entry.id   b5239cf8c1e22c835fa18237deeaa6d1
#
_cell.length_a   1.000
_cell.length_b   1.000
_cell.length_c   1.000
_cell.angle_alpha   90.00
_cell.angle_beta   90.00
_cell.angle_gamma   90.00
#
_symmetry.space_group_name_H-M   'P 1'
#
loop_
_entity.id
_entity.type
_entity.pdbx_description
1 polymer ?
#
loop_
_entity_poly.entity_id
_entity_poly.type
_entity_poly.pdbx_seq_one_letter_code
_entity_poly.pdbx_strand_id
1 'polypeptide(L)'
;MDYKKLFIRGISYSQTQSGAYALLLEEPETGIKLPIVIGNFEAQSISMGLEKDFKLTRPLTHDLFARFIEDTRYIIESVVIYKIVDGVFFSNINFTNRLIGDSITLDSRTSDAVAMAIRFDAHVYTTQEVLDEAGILLNLQEDDDEMEETYPDVITEPVKSMQELQEELDEAVKNEDFDLALKIQEEIKNRNHNIE
;
A
#
# COMPACT_ATOMS: atom_id res chain seq x y z
N MET A 1 -14.44 14.71 -18.40
CA MET A 1 -13.03 14.54 -18.07
C MET A 1 -12.59 13.22 -18.66
N ASP A 2 -11.47 13.19 -19.33
CA ASP A 2 -10.93 11.97 -19.92
C ASP A 2 -10.03 11.31 -18.85
N TYR A 3 -10.57 10.29 -18.21
CA TYR A 3 -9.82 9.55 -17.18
C TYR A 3 -8.95 8.48 -17.83
N LYS A 4 -7.71 8.37 -17.37
CA LYS A 4 -6.77 7.33 -17.76
C LYS A 4 -6.81 6.18 -16.77
N LYS A 5 -6.92 4.96 -17.27
CA LYS A 5 -6.95 3.76 -16.42
C LYS A 5 -5.54 3.45 -15.95
N LEU A 6 -5.41 3.11 -14.67
CA LEU A 6 -4.15 2.69 -14.06
C LEU A 6 -4.19 1.21 -13.65
N PHE A 7 -3.06 0.55 -13.79
CA PHE A 7 -2.82 -0.80 -13.29
C PHE A 7 -1.80 -0.76 -12.16
N ILE A 8 -2.04 -1.56 -11.13
CA ILE A 8 -1.10 -1.73 -10.02
C ILE A 8 0.00 -2.66 -10.50
N ARG A 9 1.25 -2.17 -10.51
CA ARG A 9 2.42 -2.96 -10.90
C ARG A 9 3.09 -3.64 -9.72
N GLY A 10 2.97 -3.07 -8.55
CA GLY A 10 3.52 -3.61 -7.33
C GLY A 10 3.91 -2.54 -6.33
N ILE A 11 4.63 -2.97 -5.31
CA ILE A 11 5.19 -2.13 -4.27
C ILE A 11 6.69 -2.38 -4.25
N SER A 12 7.50 -1.31 -4.26
CA SER A 12 8.95 -1.39 -4.07
C SER A 12 9.35 -0.70 -2.77
N TYR A 13 10.45 -1.14 -2.17
CA TYR A 13 11.01 -0.46 -1.01
C TYR A 13 11.70 0.84 -1.46
N SER A 14 11.44 1.94 -0.76
CA SER A 14 12.11 3.22 -1.06
C SER A 14 13.52 3.22 -0.50
N GLN A 15 14.52 3.26 -1.37
CA GLN A 15 15.94 3.38 -0.96
C GLN A 15 16.28 4.77 -0.41
N THR A 16 15.46 5.78 -0.71
CA THR A 16 15.72 7.17 -0.34
C THR A 16 15.12 7.58 1.00
N GLN A 17 14.08 6.89 1.46
CA GLN A 17 13.43 7.16 2.75
C GLN A 17 13.32 5.86 3.55
N SER A 18 14.04 5.79 4.65
CA SER A 18 13.98 4.63 5.56
C SER A 18 12.55 4.39 6.05
N GLY A 19 12.03 3.19 5.81
CA GLY A 19 10.68 2.78 6.23
C GLY A 19 9.55 3.23 5.32
N ALA A 20 9.82 3.83 4.14
CA ALA A 20 8.82 4.17 3.15
C ALA A 20 8.81 3.15 1.99
N TYR A 21 7.64 2.95 1.42
CA TYR A 21 7.42 2.12 0.23
C TYR A 21 6.91 2.99 -0.92
N ALA A 22 7.14 2.56 -2.13
CA ALA A 22 6.58 3.17 -3.34
C ALA A 22 5.57 2.21 -3.97
N LEU A 23 4.30 2.60 -3.97
CA LEU A 23 3.26 1.96 -4.77
C LEU A 23 3.44 2.42 -6.21
N LEU A 24 3.60 1.47 -7.13
CA LEU A 24 3.79 1.76 -8.55
C LEU A 24 2.50 1.47 -9.32
N LEU A 25 1.91 2.52 -9.87
CA LEU A 25 0.78 2.44 -10.80
C LEU A 25 1.28 2.73 -12.22
N GLU A 26 0.64 2.18 -13.24
CA GLU A 26 1.03 2.38 -14.65
C GLU A 26 -0.19 2.64 -15.52
N GLU A 27 -0.08 3.63 -16.37
CA GLU A 27 -0.98 3.88 -17.49
C GLU A 27 -0.50 3.04 -18.70
N PRO A 28 -1.29 2.04 -19.15
CA PRO A 28 -0.81 1.02 -20.08
C PRO A 28 -0.63 1.51 -21.52
N GLU A 29 -1.31 2.57 -21.95
CA GLU A 29 -1.24 3.06 -23.32
C GLU A 29 0.08 3.80 -23.59
N THR A 30 0.57 4.56 -22.60
CA THR A 30 1.80 5.36 -22.69
C THR A 30 2.99 4.72 -21.98
N GLY A 31 2.74 3.78 -21.06
CA GLY A 31 3.75 3.20 -20.18
C GLY A 31 4.20 4.15 -19.07
N ILE A 32 3.50 5.28 -18.90
CA ILE A 32 3.80 6.22 -17.80
C ILE A 32 3.51 5.56 -16.47
N LYS A 33 4.49 5.58 -15.58
CA LYS A 33 4.39 5.06 -14.23
C LYS A 33 4.19 6.20 -13.25
N LEU A 34 3.30 5.98 -12.28
CA LEU A 34 2.97 6.92 -11.22
C LEU A 34 3.43 6.33 -9.88
N PRO A 35 4.60 6.74 -9.36
CA PRO A 35 5.09 6.28 -8.07
C PRO A 35 4.43 7.09 -6.94
N ILE A 36 3.90 6.40 -5.95
CA ILE A 36 3.23 7.01 -4.79
C ILE A 36 3.90 6.50 -3.52
N VAL A 37 4.49 7.40 -2.75
CA VAL A 37 5.10 7.05 -1.47
C VAL A 37 4.01 6.69 -0.46
N ILE A 38 4.14 5.52 0.15
CA ILE A 38 3.19 4.97 1.12
C ILE A 38 3.92 4.48 2.37
N GLY A 39 3.21 4.43 3.50
CA GLY A 39 3.76 3.89 4.74
C GLY A 39 3.73 2.36 4.77
N ASN A 40 4.39 1.81 5.80
CA ASN A 40 4.51 0.36 5.98
C ASN A 40 3.14 -0.33 6.14
N PHE A 41 2.23 0.25 6.92
CA PHE A 41 0.90 -0.35 7.14
C PHE A 41 0.03 -0.34 5.89
N GLU A 42 0.13 0.71 5.08
CA GLU A 42 -0.54 0.81 3.80
C GLU A 42 0.04 -0.21 2.81
N ALA A 43 1.37 -0.32 2.73
CA ALA A 43 2.07 -1.30 1.90
C ALA A 43 1.65 -2.72 2.27
N GLN A 44 1.66 -3.08 3.56
CA GLN A 44 1.21 -4.36 4.05
C GLN A 44 -0.25 -4.66 3.64
N SER A 45 -1.14 -3.68 3.81
CA SER A 45 -2.55 -3.86 3.47
C SER A 45 -2.78 -4.06 1.97
N ILE A 46 -2.01 -3.37 1.12
CA ILE A 46 -2.07 -3.50 -0.34
C ILE A 46 -1.50 -4.85 -0.76
N SER A 47 -0.32 -5.24 -0.28
CA SER A 47 0.30 -6.55 -0.59
C SER A 47 -0.64 -7.71 -0.25
N MET A 48 -1.20 -7.70 0.96
CA MET A 48 -2.17 -8.73 1.37
C MET A 48 -3.44 -8.76 0.52
N GLY A 49 -3.88 -7.60 0.03
CA GLY A 49 -5.01 -7.54 -0.90
C GLY A 49 -4.69 -8.10 -2.28
N LEU A 50 -3.45 -7.98 -2.73
CA LEU A 50 -2.97 -8.56 -4.00
C LEU A 50 -2.81 -10.07 -3.92
N GLU A 51 -2.41 -10.60 -2.76
CA GLU A 51 -2.29 -12.03 -2.48
C GLU A 51 -3.63 -12.64 -2.09
N LYS A 52 -4.45 -12.98 -3.07
CA LYS A 52 -5.84 -13.49 -2.88
C LYS A 52 -5.95 -14.76 -2.02
N ASP A 53 -4.89 -15.53 -1.91
CA ASP A 53 -4.86 -16.80 -1.17
C ASP A 53 -4.47 -16.65 0.30
N PHE A 54 -4.01 -15.47 0.71
CA PHE A 54 -3.58 -15.22 2.07
C PHE A 54 -4.76 -14.89 2.99
N LYS A 55 -5.00 -15.73 3.99
CA LYS A 55 -6.07 -15.51 4.99
C LYS A 55 -5.48 -15.12 6.34
N LEU A 56 -5.73 -13.89 6.74
CA LEU A 56 -5.41 -13.42 8.07
C LEU A 56 -6.31 -14.07 9.13
N THR A 57 -5.77 -14.35 10.29
CA THR A 57 -6.55 -14.80 11.48
C THR A 57 -7.53 -13.72 11.95
N ARG A 58 -7.15 -12.46 11.81
CA ARG A 58 -7.99 -11.29 12.14
C ARG A 58 -7.96 -10.28 11.00
N PRO A 59 -9.09 -9.59 10.69
CA PRO A 59 -9.15 -8.64 9.60
C PRO A 59 -8.31 -7.39 9.92
N LEU A 60 -7.64 -6.84 8.92
CA LEU A 60 -7.06 -5.50 8.95
C LEU A 60 -8.18 -4.44 8.89
N THR A 61 -7.80 -3.17 9.07
CA THR A 61 -8.75 -2.04 9.01
C THR A 61 -9.47 -1.97 7.65
N HIS A 62 -8.75 -2.17 6.54
CA HIS A 62 -9.36 -2.18 5.21
C HIS A 62 -10.28 -3.39 5.00
N ASP A 63 -9.98 -4.55 5.56
CA ASP A 63 -10.86 -5.72 5.49
C ASP A 63 -12.14 -5.50 6.29
N LEU A 64 -12.04 -4.87 7.46
CA LEU A 64 -13.19 -4.50 8.26
C LEU A 64 -14.08 -3.50 7.51
N PHE A 65 -13.46 -2.50 6.88
CA PHE A 65 -14.20 -1.50 6.10
C PHE A 65 -14.83 -2.12 4.85
N ALA A 66 -14.12 -3.00 4.14
CA ALA A 66 -14.67 -3.74 3.00
C ALA A 66 -15.92 -4.54 3.40
N ARG A 67 -15.87 -5.24 4.53
CA ARG A 67 -17.02 -5.97 5.05
C ARG A 67 -18.19 -5.06 5.39
N PHE A 68 -17.93 -3.90 5.98
CA PHE A 68 -18.98 -2.91 6.25
C PHE A 68 -19.65 -2.42 4.96
N ILE A 69 -18.88 -2.15 3.91
CA ILE A 69 -19.40 -1.74 2.59
C ILE A 69 -20.30 -2.84 2.01
N GLU A 70 -19.88 -4.10 2.06
CA GLU A 70 -20.65 -5.25 1.57
C GLU A 70 -21.95 -5.45 2.36
N ASP A 71 -21.87 -5.39 3.69
CA ASP A 71 -23.04 -5.55 4.59
C ASP A 71 -24.08 -4.45 4.38
N THR A 72 -23.64 -3.24 3.99
CA THR A 72 -24.51 -2.11 3.66
C THR A 72 -24.97 -2.09 2.20
N ARG A 73 -24.61 -3.13 1.42
CA ARG A 73 -24.99 -3.30 0.01
C ARG A 73 -24.38 -2.28 -0.95
N TYR A 74 -23.35 -1.60 -0.52
CA TYR A 74 -22.54 -0.81 -1.43
C TYR A 74 -21.45 -1.68 -2.08
N ILE A 75 -20.95 -1.20 -3.20
CA ILE A 75 -19.74 -1.67 -3.87
C ILE A 75 -18.88 -0.48 -4.18
N ILE A 76 -17.60 -0.72 -4.37
CA ILE A 76 -16.72 0.27 -4.96
C ILE A 76 -16.78 0.11 -6.48
N GLU A 77 -17.21 1.13 -7.17
CA GLU A 77 -17.30 1.16 -8.62
C GLU A 77 -15.97 1.54 -9.24
N SER A 78 -15.32 2.55 -8.69
CA SER A 78 -14.04 3.04 -9.15
C SER A 78 -13.32 3.87 -8.09
N VAL A 79 -12.01 4.01 -8.29
CA VAL A 79 -11.16 4.97 -7.59
C VAL A 79 -10.60 5.96 -8.61
N VAL A 80 -10.54 7.24 -8.26
CA VAL A 80 -9.99 8.28 -9.12
C VAL A 80 -8.97 9.09 -8.35
N ILE A 81 -7.71 9.05 -8.81
CA ILE A 81 -6.64 9.94 -8.36
C ILE A 81 -6.77 11.21 -9.20
N TYR A 82 -7.36 12.26 -8.63
CA TYR A 82 -7.83 13.39 -9.43
C TYR A 82 -6.96 14.63 -9.35
N LYS A 83 -6.03 14.67 -8.41
CA LYS A 83 -5.21 15.86 -8.17
C LYS A 83 -3.93 15.51 -7.41
N ILE A 84 -2.88 16.30 -7.62
CA ILE A 84 -1.69 16.35 -6.77
C ILE A 84 -1.46 17.81 -6.34
N VAL A 85 -1.02 18.03 -5.10
CA VAL A 85 -0.66 19.35 -4.58
C VAL A 85 0.50 19.17 -3.62
N ASP A 86 1.60 19.87 -3.87
CA ASP A 86 2.81 19.80 -3.03
C ASP A 86 3.28 18.36 -2.78
N GLY A 87 3.18 17.50 -3.82
CA GLY A 87 3.56 16.08 -3.74
C GLY A 87 2.52 15.17 -3.04
N VAL A 88 1.40 15.72 -2.59
CA VAL A 88 0.30 14.96 -1.97
C VAL A 88 -0.77 14.64 -3.00
N PHE A 89 -1.03 13.34 -3.19
CA PHE A 89 -2.09 12.86 -4.08
C PHE A 89 -3.45 12.87 -3.39
N PHE A 90 -4.47 13.31 -4.13
CA PHE A 90 -5.87 13.34 -3.70
C PHE A 90 -6.67 12.33 -4.51
N SER A 91 -7.45 11.52 -3.81
CA SER A 91 -8.22 10.44 -4.43
C SER A 91 -9.66 10.42 -3.94
N ASN A 92 -10.54 10.02 -4.83
CA ASN A 92 -11.94 9.75 -4.54
C ASN A 92 -12.22 8.26 -4.71
N ILE A 93 -13.01 7.70 -3.78
CA ILE A 93 -13.62 6.38 -3.92
C ILE A 93 -15.09 6.58 -4.28
N ASN A 94 -15.53 6.02 -5.40
CA ASN A 94 -16.89 6.06 -5.86
C ASN A 94 -17.62 4.78 -5.48
N PHE A 95 -18.68 4.92 -4.71
CA PHE A 95 -19.51 3.83 -4.22
C PHE A 95 -20.88 3.86 -4.90
N THR A 96 -21.44 2.68 -5.16
CA THR A 96 -22.81 2.53 -5.66
C THR A 96 -23.55 1.48 -4.83
N ASN A 97 -24.75 1.81 -4.40
CA ASN A 97 -25.63 0.87 -3.70
C ASN A 97 -26.33 -0.04 -4.70
N ARG A 98 -26.13 -1.34 -4.60
CA ARG A 98 -26.70 -2.33 -5.52
C ARG A 98 -28.22 -2.44 -5.51
N LEU A 99 -28.87 -2.02 -4.42
CA LEU A 99 -30.30 -2.17 -4.28
C LEU A 99 -31.11 -0.96 -4.77
N ILE A 100 -30.61 0.24 -4.46
CA ILE A 100 -31.34 1.49 -4.71
C ILE A 100 -30.68 2.36 -5.78
N GLY A 101 -29.47 1.99 -6.25
CA GLY A 101 -28.73 2.73 -7.26
C GLY A 101 -28.17 4.07 -6.75
N ASP A 102 -28.19 4.31 -5.44
CA ASP A 102 -27.61 5.51 -4.84
C ASP A 102 -26.09 5.49 -4.92
N SER A 103 -25.47 6.64 -5.17
CA SER A 103 -24.01 6.76 -5.33
C SER A 103 -23.44 7.76 -4.33
N ILE A 104 -22.29 7.41 -3.77
CA ILE A 104 -21.56 8.22 -2.81
C ILE A 104 -20.11 8.33 -3.29
N THR A 105 -19.54 9.53 -3.21
CA THR A 105 -18.13 9.76 -3.47
C THR A 105 -17.47 10.23 -2.19
N LEU A 106 -16.42 9.54 -1.76
CA LEU A 106 -15.66 9.91 -0.57
C LEU A 106 -14.22 10.28 -0.94
N ASP A 107 -13.74 11.37 -0.38
CA ASP A 107 -12.33 11.73 -0.41
C ASP A 107 -11.53 10.77 0.47
N SER A 108 -10.33 10.40 0.03
CA SER A 108 -9.46 9.46 0.73
C SER A 108 -7.98 9.68 0.38
N ARG A 109 -7.10 9.18 1.23
CA ARG A 109 -5.68 9.04 0.83
C ARG A 109 -5.59 8.02 -0.30
N THR A 110 -4.67 8.25 -1.24
CA THR A 110 -4.52 7.36 -2.41
C THR A 110 -4.19 5.92 -2.03
N SER A 111 -3.36 5.72 -1.00
CA SER A 111 -3.03 4.39 -0.48
C SER A 111 -4.26 3.63 0.02
N ASP A 112 -5.16 4.29 0.76
CA ASP A 112 -6.41 3.70 1.26
C ASP A 112 -7.35 3.38 0.10
N ALA A 113 -7.48 4.31 -0.86
CA ALA A 113 -8.31 4.11 -2.04
C ALA A 113 -7.87 2.90 -2.87
N VAL A 114 -6.55 2.75 -3.10
CA VAL A 114 -5.99 1.60 -3.83
C VAL A 114 -6.15 0.31 -3.03
N ALA A 115 -5.90 0.32 -1.72
CA ALA A 115 -6.13 -0.85 -0.86
C ALA A 115 -7.58 -1.33 -0.90
N MET A 116 -8.53 -0.39 -1.02
CA MET A 116 -9.95 -0.71 -1.16
C MET A 116 -10.30 -1.16 -2.59
N ALA A 117 -9.72 -0.53 -3.63
CA ALA A 117 -9.92 -0.94 -5.02
C ALA A 117 -9.54 -2.41 -5.24
N ILE A 118 -8.42 -2.85 -4.69
CA ILE A 118 -7.95 -4.24 -4.78
C ILE A 118 -8.96 -5.22 -4.20
N ARG A 119 -9.56 -4.90 -3.05
CA ARG A 119 -10.53 -5.77 -2.36
C ARG A 119 -11.85 -5.93 -3.09
N PHE A 120 -12.20 -4.95 -3.91
CA PHE A 120 -13.46 -4.94 -4.69
C PHE A 120 -13.23 -5.23 -6.18
N ASP A 121 -11.98 -5.49 -6.59
CA ASP A 121 -11.59 -5.61 -8.01
C ASP A 121 -12.03 -4.38 -8.83
N ALA A 122 -12.01 -3.21 -8.19
CA ALA A 122 -12.43 -1.95 -8.77
C ALA A 122 -11.31 -1.31 -9.58
N HIS A 123 -11.69 -0.61 -10.65
CA HIS A 123 -10.72 0.09 -11.49
C HIS A 123 -10.18 1.35 -10.82
N VAL A 124 -8.89 1.58 -11.01
CA VAL A 124 -8.21 2.82 -10.60
C VAL A 124 -8.00 3.68 -11.83
N TYR A 125 -8.32 4.96 -11.70
CA TYR A 125 -8.16 5.96 -12.75
C TYR A 125 -7.38 7.16 -12.24
N THR A 126 -6.85 7.94 -13.18
CA THR A 126 -6.25 9.24 -12.90
C THR A 126 -6.60 10.25 -14.00
N THR A 127 -6.22 11.50 -13.81
CA THR A 127 -6.35 12.56 -14.85
C THR A 127 -5.04 12.72 -15.59
N GLN A 128 -5.11 13.33 -16.77
CA GLN A 128 -3.90 13.65 -17.55
C GLN A 128 -3.00 14.61 -16.78
N GLU A 129 -3.57 15.58 -16.08
CA GLU A 129 -2.83 16.55 -15.28
C GLU A 129 -1.96 15.88 -14.20
N VAL A 130 -2.46 14.84 -13.55
CA VAL A 130 -1.70 14.08 -12.54
C VAL A 130 -0.55 13.30 -13.19
N LEU A 131 -0.78 12.71 -14.37
CA LEU A 131 0.28 12.03 -15.13
C LEU A 131 1.36 13.00 -15.60
N ASP A 132 0.97 14.18 -16.07
CA ASP A 132 1.91 15.20 -16.55
C ASP A 132 2.78 15.76 -15.40
N GLU A 133 2.22 15.88 -14.19
CA GLU A 133 2.90 16.43 -13.03
C GLU A 133 3.79 15.42 -12.30
N ALA A 134 3.34 14.17 -12.15
CA ALA A 134 4.00 13.17 -11.30
C ALA A 134 4.35 11.87 -12.03
N GLY A 135 3.99 11.73 -13.30
CA GLY A 135 4.28 10.56 -14.11
C GLY A 135 5.74 10.49 -14.53
N ILE A 136 6.30 9.28 -14.53
CA ILE A 136 7.66 9.01 -15.01
C ILE A 136 7.63 7.98 -16.12
N LEU A 137 8.43 8.19 -17.17
CA LEU A 137 8.74 7.15 -18.16
C LEU A 137 10.03 6.45 -17.73
N LEU A 138 9.91 5.22 -17.27
CA LEU A 138 11.07 4.37 -17.05
C LEU A 138 11.42 3.71 -18.38
N ASN A 139 12.46 4.19 -19.07
CA ASN A 139 13.05 3.50 -20.21
C ASN A 139 13.72 2.22 -19.69
N LEU A 140 13.12 1.07 -19.98
CA LEU A 140 13.68 -0.26 -19.70
C LEU A 140 14.88 -0.57 -20.62
N GLN A 141 15.91 0.25 -20.64
CA GLN A 141 17.10 0.01 -21.42
C GLN A 141 18.38 0.09 -20.63
N GLU A 142 18.53 -0.24 -19.44
CA GLU A 142 19.86 -0.43 -18.84
C GLU A 142 19.91 -0.88 -17.37
N ASP A 143 18.81 -1.26 -16.73
CA ASP A 143 18.91 -1.82 -15.37
C ASP A 143 18.05 -3.09 -15.20
N ASP A 144 18.24 -4.08 -16.10
CA ASP A 144 17.59 -5.40 -15.99
C ASP A 144 18.19 -6.30 -14.89
N ASP A 145 19.13 -5.79 -14.11
CA ASP A 145 19.86 -6.64 -13.15
C ASP A 145 19.45 -6.49 -11.68
N GLU A 146 18.49 -5.62 -11.29
CA GLU A 146 18.08 -5.51 -9.89
C GLU A 146 16.58 -5.21 -9.65
N MET A 147 15.70 -5.35 -10.63
CA MET A 147 14.28 -5.55 -10.36
C MET A 147 13.98 -7.06 -10.37
N GLU A 148 14.58 -7.81 -9.47
CA GLU A 148 13.88 -8.97 -8.95
C GLU A 148 12.47 -8.48 -8.57
N GLU A 149 11.43 -9.16 -9.05
CA GLU A 149 10.10 -9.12 -8.47
C GLU A 149 10.15 -9.63 -7.03
N THR A 150 10.96 -9.00 -6.23
CA THR A 150 10.82 -9.09 -4.79
C THR A 150 9.60 -8.24 -4.48
N TYR A 151 8.42 -8.87 -4.60
CA TYR A 151 7.43 -8.58 -3.56
C TYR A 151 8.24 -8.61 -2.28
N PRO A 152 8.39 -7.49 -1.51
CA PRO A 152 9.08 -7.61 -0.25
C PRO A 152 8.45 -8.82 0.40
N ASP A 153 9.28 -9.79 0.84
CA ASP A 153 8.76 -10.90 1.64
C ASP A 153 7.80 -10.23 2.59
N VAL A 154 6.52 -10.36 2.28
CA VAL A 154 5.46 -9.77 3.09
C VAL A 154 5.82 -10.28 4.45
N ILE A 155 6.13 -9.37 5.36
CA ILE A 155 6.44 -9.72 6.72
C ILE A 155 5.29 -10.60 7.18
N THR A 156 5.41 -11.89 6.90
CA THR A 156 4.50 -12.94 7.34
C THR A 156 4.67 -13.18 8.84
N GLU A 157 5.67 -12.52 9.42
CA GLU A 157 5.79 -12.46 10.86
C GLU A 157 4.74 -11.47 11.36
N PRO A 158 3.80 -11.92 12.19
CA PRO A 158 2.90 -11.03 12.89
C PRO A 158 3.75 -9.97 13.58
N VAL A 159 3.32 -8.72 13.50
CA VAL A 159 4.02 -7.59 14.15
C VAL A 159 4.24 -8.00 15.60
N LYS A 160 5.46 -8.42 15.92
CA LYS A 160 5.81 -8.95 17.25
C LYS A 160 5.41 -7.90 18.29
N SER A 161 4.74 -8.33 19.34
CA SER A 161 4.45 -7.44 20.45
C SER A 161 5.75 -6.97 21.10
N MET A 162 5.70 -5.89 21.87
CA MET A 162 6.89 -5.43 22.63
C MET A 162 7.43 -6.53 23.54
N GLN A 163 6.55 -7.39 24.02
CA GLN A 163 6.92 -8.52 24.88
C GLN A 163 7.66 -9.60 24.09
N GLU A 164 7.18 -9.94 22.90
CA GLU A 164 7.84 -10.91 22.00
C GLU A 164 9.20 -10.40 21.51
N LEU A 165 9.32 -9.10 21.20
CA LEU A 165 10.61 -8.48 20.84
C LEU A 165 11.59 -8.52 22.01
N GLN A 166 11.13 -8.34 23.25
CA GLN A 166 11.97 -8.41 24.44
C GLN A 166 12.45 -9.84 24.68
N GLU A 167 11.56 -10.82 24.55
CA GLU A 167 11.90 -12.25 24.70
C GLU A 167 12.90 -12.70 23.64
N GLU A 168 12.74 -12.26 22.39
CA GLU A 168 13.65 -12.55 21.28
C GLU A 168 15.02 -11.86 21.45
N LEU A 169 15.03 -10.63 21.98
CA LEU A 169 16.27 -9.95 22.33
C LEU A 169 17.06 -10.73 23.38
N ASP A 170 16.38 -11.20 24.43
CA ASP A 170 17.00 -11.98 25.49
C ASP A 170 17.53 -13.32 24.98
N GLU A 171 16.83 -13.95 24.03
CA GLU A 171 17.28 -15.18 23.37
C GLU A 171 18.47 -14.95 22.45
N ALA A 172 18.46 -13.88 21.64
CA ALA A 172 19.58 -13.50 20.79
C ALA A 172 20.86 -13.21 21.62
N VAL A 173 20.72 -12.49 22.71
CA VAL A 173 21.84 -12.24 23.67
C VAL A 173 22.36 -13.53 24.29
N LYS A 174 21.47 -14.45 24.67
CA LYS A 174 21.85 -15.75 25.24
C LYS A 174 22.58 -16.64 24.25
N ASN A 175 22.22 -16.55 22.98
CA ASN A 175 22.86 -17.30 21.90
C ASN A 175 24.11 -16.60 21.33
N GLU A 176 24.52 -15.48 21.93
CA GLU A 176 25.67 -14.65 21.50
C GLU A 176 25.52 -14.11 20.05
N ASP A 177 24.29 -14.03 19.53
CA ASP A 177 23.97 -13.42 18.23
C ASP A 177 23.80 -11.91 18.40
N PHE A 178 24.92 -11.22 18.50
CA PHE A 178 24.95 -9.78 18.76
C PHE A 178 24.43 -8.95 17.58
N ASP A 179 24.53 -9.45 16.34
CA ASP A 179 24.02 -8.76 15.16
C ASP A 179 22.48 -8.74 15.15
N LEU A 180 21.85 -9.86 15.52
CA LEU A 180 20.41 -9.96 15.68
C LEU A 180 19.94 -9.13 16.90
N ALA A 181 20.66 -9.22 18.01
CA ALA A 181 20.32 -8.47 19.22
C ALA A 181 20.32 -6.95 18.99
N LEU A 182 21.30 -6.42 18.22
CA LEU A 182 21.35 -5.01 17.87
C LEU A 182 20.14 -4.57 17.01
N LYS A 183 19.75 -5.36 16.02
CA LYS A 183 18.59 -5.07 15.18
C LYS A 183 17.29 -5.00 15.99
N ILE A 184 17.07 -5.99 16.88
CA ILE A 184 15.87 -6.03 17.72
C ILE A 184 15.87 -4.84 18.70
N GLN A 185 17.03 -4.50 19.28
CA GLN A 185 17.16 -3.37 20.20
C GLN A 185 16.84 -2.03 19.50
N GLU A 186 17.28 -1.84 18.27
CA GLU A 186 16.93 -0.66 17.47
C GLU A 186 15.42 -0.62 17.17
N GLU A 187 14.81 -1.74 16.86
CA GLU A 187 13.37 -1.82 16.63
C GLU A 187 12.55 -1.46 17.87
N ILE A 188 12.92 -2.00 19.04
CA ILE A 188 12.32 -1.65 20.33
C ILE A 188 12.44 -0.15 20.61
N LYS A 189 13.62 0.42 20.37
CA LYS A 189 13.88 1.85 20.57
C LYS A 189 13.03 2.73 19.66
N ASN A 190 12.93 2.38 18.39
CA ASN A 190 12.14 3.12 17.41
C ASN A 190 10.64 3.09 17.72
N ARG A 191 10.13 1.96 18.22
CA ARG A 191 8.72 1.85 18.66
C ARG A 191 8.42 2.67 19.89
N ASN A 192 9.33 2.73 20.85
CA ASN A 192 9.17 3.54 22.06
C ASN A 192 9.20 5.05 21.75
N HIS A 193 9.94 5.49 20.73
CA HIS A 193 10.02 6.90 20.33
C HIS A 193 8.76 7.40 19.59
N ASN A 194 7.95 6.49 19.03
CA ASN A 194 6.69 6.82 18.35
C ASN A 194 5.47 6.85 19.28
N ILE A 195 5.66 6.67 20.59
CA ILE A 195 4.58 6.64 21.59
C ILE A 195 4.57 7.94 22.45
N GLU A 196 5.60 8.79 22.35
CA GLU A 196 5.63 10.13 22.92
C GLU A 196 5.20 11.19 21.88
#